data_764b58fb7feb362642976939b8e5cb5f
#
_entry.id   764b58fb7feb362642976939b8e5cb5f
#
_cell.length_a   1.000
_cell.length_b   1.000
_cell.length_c   1.000
_cell.angle_alpha   90.00
_cell.angle_beta   90.00
_cell.angle_gamma   90.00
#
_symmetry.space_group_name_H-M   'P 1'
#
loop_
_entity.id
_entity.type
_entity.pdbx_description
1 polymer ?
#
loop_
_entity_poly.entity_id
_entity_poly.type
_entity_poly.pdbx_seq_one_letter_code
_entity_poly.pdbx_strand_id
1 'polypeptide(L)'
;RHSIPLRGAANSDAYGGRLEIPDVALWWPHTHGEPALYAVRLTLSVGSGVDPGEIDIDLGSVGFRTVSVETRDGDFALHVNGVPIFCRGACWTPPDPVVLDSGAAIESLRATLGQVRAAGLNMLRVGGTMVYESDAFLDLCDANGILLWQDFMFANMSYPETDSAFAASVTTEARQQLGRLAARPCLAVLCGNSEGEQQAAMWGAARESWAPRLFHEHLPMLAREYCPDVPYWPSSAHGGSFPHESNTGTSSYYGVGAYLRPLEDARRAEVRFASECLAFANIPEERTIATMPGGPSIRCHHPGWKARTPRDLGAGWDFDDVRDHYLSTVFGVNPLELRYGDHERYLALSRVVSGEVMASTFAEWRRKRSSCRGGLLWFWRDLWPGAGWGVIDALGIPKAAYYYLRRVSQPVAVFISDEGNNGLYLHVANESASTLAATLELKLYRNGETNVGSASRELTIAGRETLEIPAATLFSGFLDLSYAYRFGPPPHDIVVATLTAMDGAPLARGAPLAQSFHFIGGLGASRELDIGLTATAAARDANTFEVKLATRRFAQSVCIEAAGFHADDAYFHLAPGSDKTVTLHRTPNEPERPLRGRVHALNSHTPAKIELRG
;
A
#
# COMPACT_ATOMS: atom_id res chain seq x y z
N ARG A 1 9.37 -29.73 -19.06
CA ARG A 1 9.38 -29.09 -20.38
C ARG A 1 8.30 -29.75 -21.24
N HIS A 2 7.39 -28.95 -21.83
CA HIS A 2 6.37 -29.41 -22.77
C HIS A 2 6.61 -28.72 -24.09
N SER A 3 6.41 -29.42 -25.21
CA SER A 3 6.60 -28.84 -26.55
C SER A 3 5.61 -29.47 -27.52
N ILE A 4 5.17 -28.68 -28.50
CA ILE A 4 4.35 -29.13 -29.61
C ILE A 4 4.88 -28.56 -30.94
N PRO A 5 4.75 -29.25 -32.05
CA PRO A 5 4.96 -28.64 -33.37
C PRO A 5 3.80 -27.70 -33.69
N LEU A 6 4.10 -26.51 -34.21
CA LEU A 6 3.09 -25.61 -34.75
C LEU A 6 2.67 -26.08 -36.16
N ARG A 7 1.42 -25.86 -36.50
CA ARG A 7 0.85 -26.22 -37.82
C ARG A 7 0.48 -24.96 -38.57
N GLY A 8 0.87 -24.89 -39.84
CA GLY A 8 0.46 -23.80 -40.71
C GLY A 8 -1.04 -23.90 -41.05
N ALA A 9 -1.72 -22.78 -41.06
CA ALA A 9 -3.08 -22.71 -41.57
C ALA A 9 -3.08 -22.74 -43.11
N ALA A 10 -4.04 -23.43 -43.72
CA ALA A 10 -4.13 -23.51 -45.17
C ALA A 10 -4.27 -22.11 -45.77
N ASN A 11 -3.41 -21.77 -46.77
CA ASN A 11 -3.34 -20.47 -47.44
C ASN A 11 -3.04 -19.26 -46.51
N SER A 12 -2.28 -19.46 -45.44
CA SER A 12 -1.85 -18.40 -44.52
C SER A 12 -0.40 -18.62 -44.10
N ASP A 13 0.31 -17.54 -43.88
CA ASP A 13 1.65 -17.54 -43.24
C ASP A 13 1.58 -17.67 -41.70
N ALA A 14 0.39 -17.94 -41.16
CA ALA A 14 0.19 -18.12 -39.74
C ALA A 14 0.40 -19.58 -39.30
N TYR A 15 1.14 -19.77 -38.23
CA TYR A 15 1.34 -21.06 -37.57
C TYR A 15 0.73 -21.04 -36.20
N GLY A 16 0.02 -22.11 -35.84
CA GLY A 16 -0.65 -22.19 -34.54
C GLY A 16 -0.61 -23.59 -33.95
N GLY A 17 -0.77 -23.67 -32.64
CA GLY A 17 -0.87 -24.92 -31.91
C GLY A 17 -1.47 -24.69 -30.51
N ARG A 18 -2.04 -25.74 -29.93
CA ARG A 18 -2.57 -25.75 -28.57
C ARG A 18 -1.76 -26.73 -27.74
N LEU A 19 -1.13 -26.22 -26.69
CA LEU A 19 -0.38 -27.02 -25.72
C LEU A 19 -1.22 -27.14 -24.44
N GLU A 20 -1.50 -28.37 -24.01
CA GLU A 20 -2.13 -28.66 -22.73
C GLU A 20 -1.06 -29.09 -21.73
N ILE A 21 -1.00 -28.41 -20.60
CA ILE A 21 -0.03 -28.64 -19.55
C ILE A 21 -0.80 -29.11 -18.31
N PRO A 22 -0.70 -30.40 -17.92
CA PRO A 22 -1.34 -30.87 -16.69
C PRO A 22 -0.60 -30.35 -15.44
N ASP A 23 -1.31 -30.27 -14.34
CA ASP A 23 -0.76 -29.99 -12.99
C ASP A 23 0.09 -28.71 -12.92
N VAL A 24 -0.36 -27.64 -13.58
CA VAL A 24 0.34 -26.35 -13.53
C VAL A 24 0.30 -25.74 -12.13
N ALA A 25 1.42 -25.18 -11.68
CA ALA A 25 1.42 -24.28 -10.54
C ALA A 25 0.71 -22.99 -10.91
N LEU A 26 -0.31 -22.62 -10.16
CA LEU A 26 -1.07 -21.40 -10.41
C LEU A 26 -0.27 -20.17 -9.99
N TRP A 27 -0.42 -19.09 -10.75
CA TRP A 27 0.10 -17.77 -10.40
C TRP A 27 -0.78 -17.15 -9.31
N TRP A 28 -0.16 -16.55 -8.29
CA TRP A 28 -0.82 -15.86 -7.19
C TRP A 28 -0.24 -14.47 -6.95
N PRO A 29 -1.04 -13.50 -6.46
CA PRO A 29 -0.46 -12.33 -5.85
C PRO A 29 0.39 -12.74 -4.64
N HIS A 30 1.55 -12.08 -4.48
CA HIS A 30 2.58 -12.47 -3.51
C HIS A 30 2.10 -12.59 -2.06
N THR A 31 0.97 -11.99 -1.72
CA THR A 31 0.35 -12.07 -0.39
C THR A 31 -0.40 -13.38 -0.15
N HIS A 32 -0.77 -14.10 -1.20
CA HIS A 32 -1.61 -15.30 -1.14
C HIS A 32 -0.94 -16.56 -1.67
N GLY A 33 0.23 -16.45 -2.29
CA GLY A 33 0.99 -17.57 -2.82
C GLY A 33 2.17 -17.12 -3.69
N GLU A 34 2.75 -18.05 -4.43
CA GLU A 34 3.88 -17.78 -5.31
C GLU A 34 3.41 -17.33 -6.70
N PRO A 35 4.04 -16.32 -7.31
CA PRO A 35 3.76 -15.88 -8.67
C PRO A 35 4.42 -16.81 -9.70
N ALA A 36 3.90 -18.03 -9.83
CA ALA A 36 4.48 -19.05 -10.70
C ALA A 36 4.41 -18.65 -12.18
N LEU A 37 5.56 -18.60 -12.84
CA LEU A 37 5.72 -18.26 -14.25
C LEU A 37 6.41 -19.37 -15.02
N TYR A 38 6.01 -19.54 -16.28
CA TYR A 38 6.54 -20.52 -17.22
C TYR A 38 7.14 -19.81 -18.42
N ALA A 39 8.44 -20.01 -18.67
CA ALA A 39 9.12 -19.46 -19.85
C ALA A 39 8.58 -20.11 -21.13
N VAL A 40 8.30 -19.27 -22.13
CA VAL A 40 7.80 -19.69 -23.45
C VAL A 40 8.87 -19.39 -24.50
N ARG A 41 9.22 -20.40 -25.28
CA ARG A 41 10.20 -20.29 -26.35
C ARG A 41 9.64 -20.88 -27.65
N LEU A 42 9.87 -20.19 -28.75
CA LEU A 42 9.58 -20.65 -30.11
C LEU A 42 10.89 -21.02 -30.80
N THR A 43 10.99 -22.26 -31.27
CA THR A 43 12.12 -22.71 -32.10
C THR A 43 11.66 -22.86 -33.53
N LEU A 44 12.30 -22.15 -34.44
CA LEU A 44 12.08 -22.24 -35.89
C LEU A 44 13.22 -23.01 -36.54
N SER A 45 12.91 -24.10 -37.21
CA SER A 45 13.89 -24.83 -38.02
C SER A 45 13.76 -24.38 -39.50
N VAL A 46 14.82 -23.80 -40.02
CA VAL A 46 14.83 -23.25 -41.39
C VAL A 46 15.76 -24.08 -42.26
N GLY A 47 15.22 -24.65 -43.34
CA GLY A 47 15.98 -25.40 -44.35
C GLY A 47 15.59 -26.87 -44.46
N SER A 48 15.87 -27.49 -45.61
CA SER A 48 15.60 -28.88 -45.95
C SER A 48 16.91 -29.66 -46.19
N GLY A 49 17.87 -29.60 -45.26
CA GLY A 49 19.19 -30.23 -45.40
C GLY A 49 19.63 -30.98 -44.13
N VAL A 50 20.84 -31.59 -44.22
CA VAL A 50 21.44 -32.38 -43.12
C VAL A 50 21.76 -31.53 -41.88
N ASP A 51 21.75 -30.19 -42.02
CA ASP A 51 22.02 -29.25 -40.95
C ASP A 51 21.04 -28.05 -41.03
N PRO A 52 19.75 -28.22 -40.64
CA PRO A 52 18.80 -27.11 -40.63
C PRO A 52 19.24 -26.08 -39.58
N GLY A 53 19.31 -24.81 -39.99
CA GLY A 53 19.51 -23.72 -39.05
C GLY A 53 18.35 -23.63 -38.07
N GLU A 54 18.63 -23.53 -36.79
CA GLU A 54 17.60 -23.28 -35.75
C GLU A 54 17.67 -21.83 -35.29
N ILE A 55 16.51 -21.21 -35.16
CA ILE A 55 16.34 -19.88 -34.59
C ILE A 55 15.45 -20.02 -33.35
N ASP A 56 16.01 -19.74 -32.18
CA ASP A 56 15.28 -19.67 -30.93
C ASP A 56 14.80 -18.24 -30.66
N ILE A 57 13.51 -18.09 -30.45
CA ILE A 57 12.85 -16.83 -30.09
C ILE A 57 12.30 -16.97 -28.69
N ASP A 58 12.76 -16.12 -27.78
CA ASP A 58 12.18 -16.01 -26.44
C ASP A 58 10.88 -15.21 -26.53
N LEU A 59 9.76 -15.80 -26.11
CA LEU A 59 8.44 -15.17 -26.07
C LEU A 59 8.06 -14.68 -24.67
N GLY A 60 9.01 -14.67 -23.74
CA GLY A 60 8.79 -14.24 -22.36
C GLY A 60 8.19 -15.34 -21.47
N SER A 61 7.34 -14.95 -20.55
CA SER A 61 6.76 -15.86 -19.55
C SER A 61 5.24 -15.74 -19.49
N VAL A 62 4.58 -16.83 -19.13
CA VAL A 62 3.13 -16.86 -18.90
C VAL A 62 2.84 -17.42 -17.49
N GLY A 63 1.76 -16.96 -16.89
CA GLY A 63 1.25 -17.49 -15.63
C GLY A 63 -0.20 -17.97 -15.79
N PHE A 64 -0.58 -19.00 -15.04
CA PHE A 64 -1.91 -19.58 -15.11
C PHE A 64 -2.72 -19.18 -13.88
N ARG A 65 -3.83 -18.50 -14.07
CA ARG A 65 -4.76 -18.10 -13.01
C ARG A 65 -6.16 -17.89 -13.54
N THR A 66 -7.15 -17.85 -12.65
CA THR A 66 -8.48 -17.31 -12.92
C THR A 66 -8.65 -16.01 -12.16
N VAL A 67 -9.36 -15.05 -12.74
CA VAL A 67 -9.75 -13.78 -12.08
C VAL A 67 -11.22 -13.56 -12.27
N SER A 68 -11.91 -13.14 -11.22
CA SER A 68 -13.32 -12.75 -11.29
C SER A 68 -13.63 -11.67 -10.25
N VAL A 69 -14.72 -10.94 -10.45
CA VAL A 69 -15.25 -9.96 -9.49
C VAL A 69 -16.64 -10.38 -9.06
N GLU A 70 -16.86 -10.49 -7.77
CA GLU A 70 -18.18 -10.68 -7.17
C GLU A 70 -18.82 -9.31 -6.92
N THR A 71 -20.03 -9.11 -7.49
CA THR A 71 -20.75 -7.82 -7.42
C THR A 71 -22.11 -7.91 -6.75
N ARG A 72 -22.47 -9.08 -6.17
CA ARG A 72 -23.75 -9.26 -5.48
C ARG A 72 -23.89 -8.28 -4.31
N ASP A 73 -25.09 -7.80 -4.07
CA ASP A 73 -25.41 -6.89 -2.98
C ASP A 73 -24.57 -5.59 -2.99
N GLY A 74 -24.19 -5.14 -4.19
CA GLY A 74 -23.37 -3.95 -4.37
C GLY A 74 -21.90 -4.13 -4.00
N ASP A 75 -21.43 -5.35 -3.81
CA ASP A 75 -20.01 -5.62 -3.49
C ASP A 75 -19.11 -5.41 -4.73
N PHE A 76 -17.82 -5.30 -4.51
CA PHE A 76 -16.76 -5.40 -5.51
C PHE A 76 -15.60 -6.21 -4.90
N ALA A 77 -15.75 -7.53 -4.94
CA ALA A 77 -14.76 -8.44 -4.37
C ALA A 77 -13.98 -9.17 -5.46
N LEU A 78 -12.69 -8.88 -5.58
CA LEU A 78 -11.80 -9.55 -6.52
C LEU A 78 -11.44 -10.95 -6.00
N HIS A 79 -11.56 -11.95 -6.87
CA HIS A 79 -11.13 -13.32 -6.61
C HIS A 79 -10.00 -13.71 -7.57
N VAL A 80 -8.96 -14.32 -7.05
CA VAL A 80 -7.90 -14.98 -7.84
C VAL A 80 -7.93 -16.46 -7.50
N ASN A 81 -8.02 -17.30 -8.53
CA ASN A 81 -8.13 -18.77 -8.37
C ASN A 81 -9.27 -19.18 -7.41
N GLY A 82 -10.39 -18.45 -7.45
CA GLY A 82 -11.55 -18.68 -6.60
C GLY A 82 -11.41 -18.19 -5.14
N VAL A 83 -10.29 -17.58 -4.78
CA VAL A 83 -10.04 -17.05 -3.43
C VAL A 83 -10.25 -15.52 -3.41
N PRO A 84 -11.04 -14.98 -2.47
CA PRO A 84 -11.21 -13.55 -2.33
C PRO A 84 -9.88 -12.91 -1.88
N ILE A 85 -9.51 -11.81 -2.53
CA ILE A 85 -8.30 -11.05 -2.25
C ILE A 85 -8.69 -9.69 -1.67
N PHE A 86 -8.23 -9.37 -0.47
CA PHE A 86 -8.26 -7.99 -0.04
C PHE A 86 -7.20 -7.21 -0.82
N CYS A 87 -7.65 -6.40 -1.79
CA CYS A 87 -6.76 -5.58 -2.60
C CYS A 87 -6.27 -4.38 -1.81
N ARG A 88 -4.97 -4.25 -1.64
CA ARG A 88 -4.33 -3.10 -1.03
C ARG A 88 -3.19 -2.63 -1.90
N GLY A 89 -3.17 -1.34 -2.15
CA GLY A 89 -2.22 -0.82 -3.11
C GLY A 89 -2.24 0.68 -3.25
N ALA A 90 -1.84 1.13 -4.42
CA ALA A 90 -1.75 2.54 -4.73
C ALA A 90 -2.08 2.83 -6.20
N CYS A 91 -2.54 4.05 -6.47
CA CYS A 91 -2.51 4.62 -7.80
C CYS A 91 -1.04 4.83 -8.19
N TRP A 92 -0.69 4.28 -9.34
CA TRP A 92 0.67 4.23 -9.84
C TRP A 92 1.14 5.58 -10.38
N THR A 93 2.38 5.90 -10.13
CA THR A 93 3.12 6.98 -10.76
C THR A 93 4.48 6.44 -11.20
N PRO A 94 4.86 6.58 -12.47
CA PRO A 94 6.15 6.07 -12.94
C PRO A 94 7.32 6.77 -12.24
N PRO A 95 8.43 6.08 -11.99
CA PRO A 95 9.62 6.69 -11.39
C PRO A 95 10.18 7.86 -12.20
N ASP A 96 10.09 7.78 -13.53
CA ASP A 96 10.38 8.85 -14.46
C ASP A 96 9.24 8.96 -15.47
N PRO A 97 8.48 10.07 -15.49
CA PRO A 97 7.33 10.21 -16.40
C PRO A 97 7.73 10.52 -17.84
N VAL A 98 8.99 10.78 -18.12
CA VAL A 98 9.51 11.16 -19.43
C VAL A 98 10.22 9.99 -20.13
N VAL A 99 11.00 9.22 -19.35
CA VAL A 99 11.79 8.11 -19.88
C VAL A 99 11.26 6.80 -19.29
N LEU A 100 10.36 6.15 -20.02
CA LEU A 100 9.70 4.91 -19.57
C LEU A 100 10.49 3.64 -19.92
N ASP A 101 11.35 3.68 -20.93
CA ASP A 101 12.07 2.52 -21.44
C ASP A 101 13.55 2.84 -21.69
N SER A 102 14.36 2.57 -20.68
CA SER A 102 15.81 2.59 -20.73
C SER A 102 16.37 1.64 -19.67
N GLY A 103 17.62 1.25 -19.76
CA GLY A 103 18.27 0.41 -18.74
C GLY A 103 18.17 1.02 -17.33
N ALA A 104 18.35 2.34 -17.20
CA ALA A 104 18.21 3.05 -15.92
C ALA A 104 16.74 3.10 -15.44
N ALA A 105 15.78 3.26 -16.34
CA ALA A 105 14.36 3.22 -16.02
C ALA A 105 13.95 1.83 -15.51
N ILE A 106 14.42 0.75 -16.14
CA ILE A 106 14.14 -0.63 -15.70
C ILE A 106 14.67 -0.91 -14.30
N GLU A 107 15.89 -0.47 -13.97
CA GLU A 107 16.43 -0.63 -12.62
C GLU A 107 15.63 0.19 -11.58
N SER A 108 15.20 1.39 -11.93
CA SER A 108 14.32 2.21 -11.08
C SER A 108 12.96 1.56 -10.88
N LEU A 109 12.36 0.96 -11.92
CA LEU A 109 11.14 0.17 -11.83
C LEU A 109 11.32 -1.03 -10.90
N ARG A 110 12.41 -1.79 -11.06
CA ARG A 110 12.74 -2.95 -10.21
C ARG A 110 12.81 -2.57 -8.73
N ALA A 111 13.53 -1.49 -8.42
CA ALA A 111 13.64 -0.98 -7.06
C ALA A 111 12.28 -0.54 -6.50
N THR A 112 11.49 0.19 -7.30
CA THR A 112 10.18 0.70 -6.91
C THR A 112 9.17 -0.42 -6.69
N LEU A 113 9.07 -1.41 -7.57
CA LEU A 113 8.18 -2.56 -7.40
C LEU A 113 8.64 -3.48 -6.27
N GLY A 114 9.96 -3.54 -6.00
CA GLY A 114 10.49 -4.15 -4.79
C GLY A 114 9.99 -3.48 -3.51
N GLN A 115 9.90 -2.15 -3.48
CA GLN A 115 9.32 -1.40 -2.36
C GLN A 115 7.80 -1.67 -2.22
N VAL A 116 7.05 -1.74 -3.33
CA VAL A 116 5.62 -2.12 -3.32
C VAL A 116 5.42 -3.48 -2.66
N ARG A 117 6.18 -4.49 -3.11
CA ARG A 117 6.13 -5.84 -2.56
C ARG A 117 6.54 -5.88 -1.07
N ALA A 118 7.63 -5.21 -0.71
CA ALA A 118 8.09 -5.12 0.68
C ALA A 118 7.09 -4.43 1.60
N ALA A 119 6.31 -3.46 1.08
CA ALA A 119 5.21 -2.84 1.80
C ALA A 119 4.02 -3.79 2.02
N GLY A 120 3.99 -4.98 1.42
CA GLY A 120 2.86 -5.90 1.47
C GLY A 120 1.68 -5.47 0.59
N LEU A 121 1.89 -4.52 -0.32
CA LEU A 121 0.88 -4.08 -1.28
C LEU A 121 0.81 -5.09 -2.43
N ASN A 122 -0.40 -5.47 -2.82
CA ASN A 122 -0.63 -6.52 -3.81
C ASN A 122 -1.30 -6.04 -5.10
N MET A 123 -1.62 -4.75 -5.21
CA MET A 123 -2.25 -4.18 -6.40
C MET A 123 -1.70 -2.79 -6.72
N LEU A 124 -1.54 -2.50 -7.99
CA LEU A 124 -1.28 -1.15 -8.51
C LEU A 124 -2.36 -0.78 -9.52
N ARG A 125 -2.80 0.48 -9.52
CA ARG A 125 -3.72 1.03 -10.50
C ARG A 125 -2.99 2.02 -11.40
N VAL A 126 -2.87 1.71 -12.68
CA VAL A 126 -2.48 2.67 -13.71
C VAL A 126 -3.74 3.40 -14.14
N GLY A 127 -3.94 4.59 -13.58
CA GLY A 127 -5.14 5.40 -13.79
C GLY A 127 -5.17 6.09 -15.15
N GLY A 128 -6.35 6.49 -15.59
CA GLY A 128 -6.58 7.15 -16.88
C GLY A 128 -5.90 8.50 -17.07
N THR A 129 -5.32 9.07 -16.02
CA THR A 129 -4.49 10.30 -16.05
C THR A 129 -3.00 10.03 -16.25
N MET A 130 -2.59 8.75 -16.30
CA MET A 130 -1.20 8.32 -16.43
C MET A 130 -0.88 7.94 -17.90
N VAL A 131 0.04 7.02 -18.09
CA VAL A 131 0.44 6.47 -19.40
C VAL A 131 0.39 4.94 -19.33
N TYR A 132 0.21 4.28 -20.46
CA TYR A 132 0.43 2.84 -20.55
C TYR A 132 1.90 2.52 -20.29
N GLU A 133 2.15 1.65 -19.32
CA GLU A 133 3.50 1.31 -18.89
C GLU A 133 4.22 0.39 -19.90
N SER A 134 5.55 0.33 -19.77
CA SER A 134 6.41 -0.52 -20.60
C SER A 134 6.18 -2.01 -20.33
N ASP A 135 6.61 -2.88 -21.27
CA ASP A 135 6.58 -4.33 -21.06
C ASP A 135 7.45 -4.76 -19.87
N ALA A 136 8.55 -4.04 -19.61
CA ALA A 136 9.38 -4.29 -18.44
C ALA A 136 8.63 -4.07 -17.11
N PHE A 137 7.74 -3.08 -17.03
CA PHE A 137 6.86 -2.90 -15.87
C PHE A 137 5.90 -4.09 -15.71
N LEU A 138 5.29 -4.55 -16.82
CA LEU A 138 4.37 -5.70 -16.80
C LEU A 138 5.10 -6.98 -16.38
N ASP A 139 6.28 -7.25 -16.94
CA ASP A 139 7.12 -8.41 -16.59
C ASP A 139 7.50 -8.39 -15.09
N LEU A 140 7.81 -7.22 -14.56
CA LEU A 140 8.12 -7.07 -13.14
C LEU A 140 6.89 -7.23 -12.25
N CYS A 141 5.70 -6.78 -12.67
CA CYS A 141 4.45 -7.04 -11.94
C CYS A 141 4.13 -8.53 -11.93
N ASP A 142 4.26 -9.21 -13.08
CA ASP A 142 4.08 -10.66 -13.20
C ASP A 142 5.02 -11.42 -12.27
N ALA A 143 6.31 -11.07 -12.27
CA ALA A 143 7.34 -11.74 -11.46
C ALA A 143 7.23 -11.44 -9.96
N ASN A 144 6.76 -10.26 -9.58
CA ASN A 144 6.59 -9.87 -8.18
C ASN A 144 5.24 -10.27 -7.58
N GLY A 145 4.30 -10.81 -8.37
CA GLY A 145 2.96 -11.13 -7.88
C GLY A 145 2.17 -9.88 -7.49
N ILE A 146 2.24 -8.82 -8.30
CA ILE A 146 1.52 -7.56 -8.09
C ILE A 146 0.38 -7.51 -9.10
N LEU A 147 -0.86 -7.46 -8.63
CA LEU A 147 -2.06 -7.31 -9.46
C LEU A 147 -2.08 -5.94 -10.12
N LEU A 148 -2.54 -5.88 -11.35
CA LEU A 148 -2.68 -4.65 -12.14
C LEU A 148 -4.17 -4.34 -12.38
N TRP A 149 -4.58 -3.16 -11.97
CA TRP A 149 -5.78 -2.48 -12.41
C TRP A 149 -5.38 -1.47 -13.50
N GLN A 150 -5.81 -1.69 -14.72
CA GLN A 150 -5.47 -0.84 -15.86
C GLN A 150 -6.68 -0.06 -16.33
N ASP A 151 -6.63 1.27 -16.21
CA ASP A 151 -7.58 2.15 -16.89
C ASP A 151 -7.15 2.33 -18.36
N PHE A 152 -8.12 2.47 -19.27
CA PHE A 152 -7.86 3.15 -20.52
C PHE A 152 -7.56 4.63 -20.26
N MET A 153 -6.76 5.28 -21.12
CA MET A 153 -6.24 6.64 -20.85
C MET A 153 -7.32 7.72 -21.05
N PHE A 154 -8.40 7.61 -20.30
CA PHE A 154 -9.51 8.54 -20.22
C PHE A 154 -9.77 8.93 -18.78
N ALA A 155 -10.03 10.24 -18.53
CA ALA A 155 -10.27 10.75 -17.19
C ALA A 155 -11.14 12.02 -17.17
N ASN A 156 -11.96 12.14 -16.14
CA ASN A 156 -12.59 13.37 -15.66
C ASN A 156 -13.50 14.17 -16.62
N MET A 157 -13.66 13.76 -17.88
CA MET A 157 -14.39 14.55 -18.88
C MET A 157 -15.16 13.69 -19.87
N SER A 158 -16.02 14.32 -20.66
CA SER A 158 -16.69 13.70 -21.81
C SER A 158 -15.77 13.69 -23.02
N TYR A 159 -15.92 12.68 -23.87
CA TYR A 159 -15.11 12.49 -25.10
C TYR A 159 -16.01 12.51 -26.33
N PRO A 160 -15.53 12.91 -27.52
CA PRO A 160 -16.31 13.01 -28.74
C PRO A 160 -16.53 11.63 -29.38
N GLU A 161 -17.21 10.72 -28.68
CA GLU A 161 -17.42 9.32 -29.09
C GLU A 161 -18.21 9.15 -30.40
N THR A 162 -18.95 10.17 -30.82
CA THR A 162 -19.69 10.20 -32.09
C THR A 162 -18.84 10.62 -33.30
N ASP A 163 -17.64 11.17 -33.05
CA ASP A 163 -16.67 11.46 -34.10
C ASP A 163 -16.01 10.15 -34.58
N SER A 164 -16.17 9.84 -35.86
CA SER A 164 -15.70 8.58 -36.43
C SER A 164 -14.17 8.46 -36.45
N ALA A 165 -13.45 9.57 -36.61
CA ALA A 165 -11.97 9.57 -36.61
C ALA A 165 -11.46 9.33 -35.19
N PHE A 166 -12.06 9.97 -34.19
CA PHE A 166 -11.76 9.72 -32.79
C PHE A 166 -12.04 8.25 -32.42
N ALA A 167 -13.23 7.74 -32.74
CA ALA A 167 -13.61 6.35 -32.45
C ALA A 167 -12.67 5.33 -33.10
N ALA A 168 -12.22 5.58 -34.34
CA ALA A 168 -11.23 4.73 -35.03
C ALA A 168 -9.86 4.79 -34.35
N SER A 169 -9.40 5.96 -33.89
CA SER A 169 -8.16 6.12 -33.16
C SER A 169 -8.20 5.36 -31.82
N VAL A 170 -9.26 5.53 -31.04
CA VAL A 170 -9.48 4.80 -29.78
C VAL A 170 -9.47 3.28 -30.01
N THR A 171 -10.16 2.81 -31.04
CA THR A 171 -10.21 1.39 -31.41
C THR A 171 -8.81 0.84 -31.69
N THR A 172 -7.99 1.59 -32.41
CA THR A 172 -6.62 1.20 -32.76
C THR A 172 -5.75 1.12 -31.52
N GLU A 173 -5.76 2.16 -30.67
CA GLU A 173 -5.03 2.19 -29.41
C GLU A 173 -5.46 1.04 -28.48
N ALA A 174 -6.77 0.88 -28.29
CA ALA A 174 -7.31 -0.17 -27.42
C ALA A 174 -6.86 -1.57 -27.87
N ARG A 175 -6.92 -1.87 -29.17
CA ARG A 175 -6.45 -3.16 -29.72
C ARG A 175 -4.97 -3.39 -29.49
N GLN A 176 -4.14 -2.39 -29.70
CA GLN A 176 -2.69 -2.48 -29.47
C GLN A 176 -2.39 -2.75 -28.00
N GLN A 177 -3.00 -2.00 -27.08
CA GLN A 177 -2.74 -2.15 -25.65
C GLN A 177 -3.33 -3.46 -25.09
N LEU A 178 -4.54 -3.82 -25.48
CA LEU A 178 -5.13 -5.09 -25.07
C LEU A 178 -4.32 -6.29 -25.58
N GLY A 179 -3.77 -6.22 -26.81
CA GLY A 179 -2.87 -7.26 -27.33
C GLY A 179 -1.61 -7.45 -26.48
N ARG A 180 -1.04 -6.38 -25.93
CA ARG A 180 0.10 -6.44 -24.99
C ARG A 180 -0.28 -7.01 -23.61
N LEU A 181 -1.50 -6.76 -23.18
CA LEU A 181 -2.01 -7.12 -21.84
C LEU A 181 -2.59 -8.54 -21.78
N ALA A 182 -3.01 -9.12 -22.91
CA ALA A 182 -3.82 -10.34 -23.00
C ALA A 182 -3.24 -11.57 -22.30
N ALA A 183 -1.91 -11.72 -22.27
CA ALA A 183 -1.23 -12.86 -21.66
C ALA A 183 -0.63 -12.56 -20.27
N ARG A 184 -0.87 -11.37 -19.71
CA ARG A 184 -0.27 -10.93 -18.45
C ARG A 184 -1.03 -11.50 -17.23
N PRO A 185 -0.44 -12.37 -16.42
CA PRO A 185 -1.12 -12.90 -15.25
C PRO A 185 -1.39 -11.81 -14.18
N CYS A 186 -0.61 -10.74 -14.12
CA CYS A 186 -0.84 -9.63 -13.22
C CYS A 186 -2.13 -8.86 -13.52
N LEU A 187 -2.62 -8.83 -14.78
CA LEU A 187 -3.81 -8.07 -15.16
C LEU A 187 -5.05 -8.62 -14.46
N ALA A 188 -5.64 -7.82 -13.58
CA ALA A 188 -6.76 -8.21 -12.73
C ALA A 188 -8.07 -7.48 -13.08
N VAL A 189 -7.99 -6.21 -13.50
CA VAL A 189 -9.15 -5.37 -13.87
C VAL A 189 -8.78 -4.50 -15.06
N LEU A 190 -9.64 -4.44 -16.05
CA LEU A 190 -9.65 -3.42 -17.09
C LEU A 190 -10.73 -2.39 -16.74
N CYS A 191 -10.41 -1.11 -16.79
CA CYS A 191 -11.34 -0.04 -16.44
C CYS A 191 -11.45 0.99 -17.56
N GLY A 192 -12.67 1.38 -17.89
CA GLY A 192 -12.96 2.28 -19.01
C GLY A 192 -12.37 3.67 -18.85
N ASN A 193 -12.44 4.23 -17.64
CA ASN A 193 -11.92 5.57 -17.37
C ASN A 193 -11.78 5.84 -15.87
N SER A 194 -11.04 6.92 -15.54
CA SER A 194 -10.97 7.49 -14.20
C SER A 194 -12.02 8.59 -14.05
N GLU A 195 -12.95 8.43 -13.13
CA GLU A 195 -13.93 9.41 -12.63
C GLU A 195 -14.93 10.01 -13.66
N GLY A 196 -14.97 9.57 -14.91
CA GLY A 196 -15.85 10.18 -15.91
C GLY A 196 -17.34 10.16 -15.50
N GLU A 197 -17.86 9.02 -15.00
CA GLU A 197 -19.24 8.92 -14.51
C GLU A 197 -19.47 9.79 -13.27
N GLN A 198 -18.56 9.72 -12.30
CA GLN A 198 -18.62 10.47 -11.05
C GLN A 198 -18.65 11.97 -11.30
N GLN A 199 -17.77 12.47 -12.16
CA GLN A 199 -17.71 13.90 -12.48
C GLN A 199 -18.98 14.36 -13.18
N ALA A 200 -19.49 13.61 -14.15
CA ALA A 200 -20.74 13.94 -14.82
C ALA A 200 -21.93 14.00 -13.84
N ALA A 201 -22.02 13.04 -12.92
CA ALA A 201 -23.06 13.00 -11.89
C ALA A 201 -22.95 14.16 -10.91
N MET A 202 -21.76 14.46 -10.41
CA MET A 202 -21.49 15.55 -9.45
C MET A 202 -21.76 16.93 -10.05
N TRP A 203 -21.58 17.10 -11.34
CA TRP A 203 -21.89 18.36 -12.05
C TRP A 203 -23.38 18.50 -12.40
N GLY A 204 -24.21 17.48 -12.08
CA GLY A 204 -25.65 17.49 -12.35
C GLY A 204 -26.01 17.23 -13.80
N ALA A 205 -25.15 16.55 -14.56
CA ALA A 205 -25.49 16.10 -15.91
C ALA A 205 -26.65 15.10 -15.88
N ALA A 206 -27.42 15.01 -16.97
CA ALA A 206 -28.47 14.02 -17.11
C ALA A 206 -27.90 12.60 -17.00
N ARG A 207 -28.67 11.68 -16.40
CA ARG A 207 -28.19 10.31 -16.09
C ARG A 207 -27.67 9.58 -17.34
N GLU A 208 -28.27 9.83 -18.49
CA GLU A 208 -27.89 9.25 -19.77
C GLU A 208 -26.45 9.65 -20.17
N SER A 209 -25.98 10.79 -19.67
CA SER A 209 -24.62 11.29 -19.93
C SER A 209 -23.55 10.66 -19.03
N TRP A 210 -23.95 9.91 -17.98
CA TRP A 210 -22.99 9.24 -17.10
C TRP A 210 -22.43 7.96 -17.72
N ALA A 211 -23.19 7.34 -18.64
CA ALA A 211 -22.87 6.06 -19.27
C ALA A 211 -22.62 6.18 -20.78
N PRO A 212 -21.55 6.90 -21.22
CA PRO A 212 -21.21 7.00 -22.64
C PRO A 212 -20.99 5.61 -23.25
N ARG A 213 -21.42 5.44 -24.52
CA ARG A 213 -21.30 4.16 -25.23
C ARG A 213 -19.86 3.69 -25.38
N LEU A 214 -18.91 4.62 -25.43
CA LEU A 214 -17.49 4.32 -25.45
C LEU A 214 -17.09 3.39 -24.30
N PHE A 215 -17.51 3.70 -23.06
CA PHE A 215 -17.11 2.97 -21.86
C PHE A 215 -18.04 1.81 -21.51
N HIS A 216 -19.30 1.83 -21.97
CA HIS A 216 -20.31 0.82 -21.63
C HIS A 216 -20.54 -0.22 -22.73
N GLU A 217 -20.19 0.07 -23.98
CA GLU A 217 -20.41 -0.82 -25.13
C GLU A 217 -19.13 -1.10 -25.90
N HIS A 218 -18.40 -0.06 -26.33
CA HIS A 218 -17.29 -0.21 -27.28
C HIS A 218 -16.05 -0.84 -26.64
N LEU A 219 -15.50 -0.23 -25.59
CA LEU A 219 -14.32 -0.76 -24.89
C LEU A 219 -14.56 -2.14 -24.26
N PRO A 220 -15.71 -2.43 -23.59
CA PRO A 220 -15.96 -3.78 -23.11
C PRO A 220 -16.10 -4.84 -24.19
N MET A 221 -16.55 -4.47 -25.40
CA MET A 221 -16.54 -5.38 -26.56
C MET A 221 -15.09 -5.76 -26.94
N LEU A 222 -14.20 -4.78 -27.04
CA LEU A 222 -12.79 -5.02 -27.34
C LEU A 222 -12.09 -5.78 -26.21
N ALA A 223 -12.38 -5.43 -24.96
CA ALA A 223 -11.83 -6.14 -23.80
C ALA A 223 -12.21 -7.63 -23.81
N ARG A 224 -13.46 -7.97 -24.14
CA ARG A 224 -13.90 -9.37 -24.30
C ARG A 224 -13.25 -10.09 -25.46
N GLU A 225 -12.93 -9.39 -26.56
CA GLU A 225 -12.24 -9.96 -27.71
C GLU A 225 -10.79 -10.38 -27.37
N TYR A 226 -10.04 -9.53 -26.65
CA TYR A 226 -8.62 -9.71 -26.37
C TYR A 226 -8.31 -10.33 -25.01
N CYS A 227 -9.09 -10.00 -23.98
CA CYS A 227 -8.88 -10.38 -22.58
C CYS A 227 -10.17 -10.98 -21.97
N PRO A 228 -10.73 -12.07 -22.53
CA PRO A 228 -12.05 -12.60 -22.14
C PRO A 228 -12.12 -13.04 -20.65
N ASP A 229 -10.98 -13.37 -20.06
CA ASP A 229 -10.87 -13.87 -18.68
C ASP A 229 -10.53 -12.76 -17.67
N VAL A 230 -10.62 -11.49 -18.09
CA VAL A 230 -10.34 -10.33 -17.22
C VAL A 230 -11.61 -9.50 -17.04
N PRO A 231 -12.03 -9.22 -15.81
CA PRO A 231 -13.17 -8.34 -15.54
C PRO A 231 -12.98 -6.95 -16.14
N TYR A 232 -14.01 -6.43 -16.78
CA TYR A 232 -14.08 -5.06 -17.24
C TYR A 232 -15.00 -4.24 -16.34
N TRP A 233 -14.57 -3.02 -15.96
CA TRP A 233 -15.29 -2.08 -15.14
C TRP A 233 -15.46 -0.75 -15.89
N PRO A 234 -16.69 -0.19 -16.03
CA PRO A 234 -16.91 0.93 -16.96
C PRO A 234 -16.21 2.22 -16.56
N SER A 235 -16.15 2.50 -15.26
CA SER A 235 -15.54 3.71 -14.70
C SER A 235 -15.07 3.45 -13.27
N SER A 236 -14.15 4.21 -12.81
CA SER A 236 -13.70 4.26 -11.42
C SER A 236 -13.90 5.71 -10.92
N ALA A 237 -14.97 6.03 -10.16
CA ALA A 237 -15.93 5.16 -9.49
C ALA A 237 -17.10 4.70 -10.40
N HIS A 238 -17.75 3.60 -9.98
CA HIS A 238 -18.93 3.07 -10.66
C HIS A 238 -19.76 2.20 -9.69
N GLY A 239 -21.09 2.27 -9.78
CA GLY A 239 -22.06 1.49 -9.01
C GLY A 239 -23.08 2.38 -8.29
N GLY A 240 -24.05 1.75 -7.65
CA GLY A 240 -25.10 2.42 -6.89
C GLY A 240 -26.07 3.28 -7.70
N SER A 241 -26.85 4.09 -7.00
CA SER A 241 -27.74 5.08 -7.59
C SER A 241 -26.97 6.28 -8.14
N PHE A 242 -25.84 6.58 -7.52
CA PHE A 242 -24.85 7.57 -7.96
C PHE A 242 -23.45 6.94 -7.93
N PRO A 243 -22.60 7.24 -8.94
CA PRO A 243 -21.24 6.64 -9.03
C PRO A 243 -20.32 6.99 -7.87
N HIS A 244 -20.63 7.98 -7.06
CA HIS A 244 -19.85 8.39 -5.89
C HIS A 244 -20.38 7.83 -4.56
N GLU A 245 -21.37 6.92 -4.57
CA GLU A 245 -21.78 6.19 -3.37
C GLU A 245 -20.66 5.24 -2.92
N SER A 246 -20.22 5.38 -1.65
CA SER A 246 -19.10 4.58 -1.14
C SER A 246 -19.46 3.12 -0.86
N ASN A 247 -20.74 2.85 -0.59
CA ASN A 247 -21.25 1.55 -0.15
C ASN A 247 -21.70 0.64 -1.29
N THR A 248 -21.38 0.97 -2.53
CA THR A 248 -21.75 0.16 -3.70
C THR A 248 -20.66 0.23 -4.77
N GLY A 249 -20.18 -0.93 -5.25
CA GLY A 249 -19.18 -1.03 -6.30
C GLY A 249 -17.85 -0.41 -5.93
N THR A 250 -17.36 0.52 -6.73
CA THR A 250 -16.09 1.21 -6.50
C THR A 250 -16.30 2.71 -6.27
N SER A 251 -15.46 3.31 -5.44
CA SER A 251 -15.57 4.74 -5.11
C SER A 251 -14.20 5.40 -5.01
N SER A 252 -14.14 6.70 -5.33
CA SER A 252 -13.06 7.59 -4.91
C SER A 252 -13.37 8.06 -3.49
N TYR A 253 -12.85 7.34 -2.49
CA TYR A 253 -13.19 7.61 -1.09
C TYR A 253 -12.17 8.53 -0.43
N TYR A 254 -12.55 9.76 -0.26
CA TYR A 254 -11.76 10.79 0.43
C TYR A 254 -12.42 11.30 1.72
N GLY A 255 -13.39 10.57 2.27
CA GLY A 255 -14.07 10.90 3.52
C GLY A 255 -13.05 11.12 4.63
N VAL A 256 -12.28 10.08 5.00
CA VAL A 256 -11.04 10.23 5.77
C VAL A 256 -9.97 10.74 4.81
N GLY A 257 -9.58 11.98 4.94
CA GLY A 257 -8.71 12.69 4.00
C GLY A 257 -9.28 14.06 3.62
N ALA A 258 -9.39 14.34 2.33
CA ALA A 258 -9.76 15.64 1.79
C ALA A 258 -11.10 16.21 2.30
N TYR A 259 -12.06 15.34 2.65
CA TYR A 259 -13.34 15.76 3.22
C TYR A 259 -13.35 15.88 4.76
N LEU A 260 -12.19 15.76 5.40
CA LEU A 260 -11.96 16.04 6.83
C LEU A 260 -12.89 15.25 7.78
N ARG A 261 -13.38 14.08 7.37
CA ARG A 261 -14.23 13.25 8.23
C ARG A 261 -13.39 12.54 9.29
N PRO A 262 -13.98 12.25 10.46
CA PRO A 262 -13.27 11.54 11.54
C PRO A 262 -12.89 10.11 11.11
N LEU A 263 -11.94 9.48 11.81
CA LEU A 263 -11.44 8.14 11.46
C LEU A 263 -12.53 7.07 11.42
N GLU A 264 -13.56 7.20 12.25
CA GLU A 264 -14.72 6.30 12.29
C GLU A 264 -15.55 6.32 11.01
N ASP A 265 -15.37 7.32 10.15
CA ASP A 265 -16.04 7.37 8.85
C ASP A 265 -15.56 6.22 7.94
N ALA A 266 -14.34 5.74 8.10
CA ALA A 266 -13.84 4.55 7.39
C ALA A 266 -14.74 3.32 7.58
N ARG A 267 -15.40 3.21 8.75
CA ARG A 267 -16.42 2.18 9.04
C ARG A 267 -17.81 2.59 8.59
N ARG A 268 -18.22 3.81 8.92
CA ARG A 268 -19.59 4.31 8.72
C ARG A 268 -19.96 4.48 7.26
N ALA A 269 -19.00 4.78 6.41
CA ALA A 269 -19.18 4.93 4.98
C ALA A 269 -19.42 3.59 4.25
N GLU A 270 -19.24 2.45 4.94
CA GLU A 270 -19.45 1.10 4.42
C GLU A 270 -18.80 0.86 3.05
N VAL A 271 -17.61 1.46 2.84
CA VAL A 271 -16.87 1.36 1.58
C VAL A 271 -16.78 -0.08 1.10
N ARG A 272 -17.10 -0.31 -0.20
CA ARG A 272 -16.95 -1.63 -0.83
C ARG A 272 -15.57 -1.81 -1.42
N PHE A 273 -15.15 -0.88 -2.27
CA PHE A 273 -13.81 -0.84 -2.81
C PHE A 273 -13.40 0.62 -3.09
N ALA A 274 -12.36 1.09 -2.43
CA ALA A 274 -11.82 2.41 -2.68
C ALA A 274 -10.79 2.34 -3.80
N SER A 275 -11.17 2.66 -5.04
CA SER A 275 -10.26 2.74 -6.17
C SER A 275 -9.28 3.92 -6.10
N GLU A 276 -9.60 4.89 -5.25
CA GLU A 276 -8.76 5.99 -4.78
C GLU A 276 -9.09 6.33 -3.33
N CYS A 277 -8.08 6.61 -2.51
CA CYS A 277 -8.29 7.04 -1.12
C CYS A 277 -7.06 7.70 -0.52
N LEU A 278 -7.24 8.34 0.65
CA LEU A 278 -6.18 8.73 1.57
C LEU A 278 -5.12 9.65 0.96
N ALA A 279 -5.53 10.67 0.23
CA ALA A 279 -4.64 11.72 -0.27
C ALA A 279 -4.21 12.64 0.89
N PHE A 280 -2.91 12.75 1.13
CA PHE A 280 -2.30 13.64 2.12
C PHE A 280 -1.04 14.29 1.56
N ALA A 281 -0.72 15.53 1.98
CA ALA A 281 0.58 16.11 1.77
C ALA A 281 1.59 15.45 2.72
N ASN A 282 2.19 14.34 2.28
CA ASN A 282 3.16 13.57 3.07
C ASN A 282 4.51 14.28 3.12
N ILE A 283 4.97 14.67 4.31
CA ILE A 283 6.25 15.34 4.50
C ILE A 283 7.41 14.38 4.18
N PRO A 284 8.32 14.74 3.26
CA PRO A 284 9.49 13.92 2.98
C PRO A 284 10.57 14.07 4.06
N GLU A 285 11.61 13.24 3.96
CA GLU A 285 12.77 13.31 4.84
C GLU A 285 13.63 14.55 4.55
N GLU A 286 14.46 14.96 5.50
CA GLU A 286 15.32 16.15 5.41
C GLU A 286 16.20 16.16 4.15
N ARG A 287 16.65 14.99 3.70
CA ARG A 287 17.44 14.83 2.48
C ARG A 287 16.69 15.36 1.25
N THR A 288 15.42 15.05 1.14
CA THR A 288 14.57 15.51 0.03
C THR A 288 14.19 16.98 0.19
N ILE A 289 13.90 17.43 1.43
CA ILE A 289 13.66 18.84 1.72
C ILE A 289 14.88 19.69 1.28
N ALA A 290 16.10 19.21 1.50
CA ALA A 290 17.32 19.90 1.10
C ALA A 290 17.44 20.11 -0.43
N THR A 291 16.76 19.30 -1.24
CA THR A 291 16.74 19.44 -2.72
C THR A 291 15.60 20.31 -3.24
N MET A 292 14.67 20.71 -2.37
CA MET A 292 13.60 21.64 -2.75
C MET A 292 14.19 23.03 -3.07
N PRO A 293 13.59 23.80 -4.02
CA PRO A 293 14.01 25.18 -4.28
C PRO A 293 13.97 26.02 -3.00
N GLY A 294 15.13 26.55 -2.60
CA GLY A 294 15.30 27.28 -1.33
C GLY A 294 15.75 26.40 -0.16
N GLY A 295 15.79 25.08 -0.33
CA GLY A 295 16.33 24.12 0.64
C GLY A 295 15.66 24.14 2.01
N PRO A 296 16.39 23.77 3.08
CA PRO A 296 15.82 23.67 4.45
C PRO A 296 15.36 24.99 5.07
N SER A 297 15.72 26.14 4.47
CA SER A 297 15.26 27.45 4.93
C SER A 297 13.79 27.72 4.61
N ILE A 298 13.19 26.97 3.66
CA ILE A 298 11.78 27.08 3.30
C ILE A 298 10.92 26.32 4.32
N ARG A 299 10.10 27.07 5.03
CA ARG A 299 9.12 26.50 5.97
C ARG A 299 7.79 26.22 5.28
N CYS A 300 6.99 25.32 5.84
CA CYS A 300 5.61 25.11 5.43
C CYS A 300 4.86 26.46 5.33
N HIS A 301 3.99 26.57 4.35
CA HIS A 301 3.28 27.80 3.97
C HIS A 301 4.12 28.94 3.35
N HIS A 302 5.43 28.77 3.22
CA HIS A 302 6.20 29.63 2.32
C HIS A 302 5.76 29.41 0.86
N PRO A 303 5.68 30.45 0.00
CA PRO A 303 5.26 30.27 -1.39
C PRO A 303 6.02 29.15 -2.15
N GLY A 304 7.34 29.02 -1.90
CA GLY A 304 8.15 27.92 -2.48
C GLY A 304 7.76 26.53 -2.02
N TRP A 305 7.26 26.37 -0.80
CA TRP A 305 6.69 25.13 -0.31
C TRP A 305 5.31 24.87 -0.93
N LYS A 306 4.43 25.87 -0.86
CA LYS A 306 3.06 25.77 -1.40
C LYS A 306 3.02 25.49 -2.91
N ALA A 307 4.00 25.97 -3.67
CA ALA A 307 4.15 25.62 -5.09
C ALA A 307 4.42 24.13 -5.35
N ARG A 308 4.79 23.37 -4.30
CA ARG A 308 5.09 21.93 -4.34
C ARG A 308 4.10 21.09 -3.52
N THR A 309 3.12 21.73 -2.87
CA THR A 309 2.04 21.05 -2.16
C THR A 309 0.88 20.80 -3.13
N PRO A 310 0.33 19.58 -3.20
CA PRO A 310 -0.84 19.30 -4.02
C PRO A 310 -2.04 20.17 -3.64
N ARG A 311 -2.80 20.56 -4.65
CA ARG A 311 -3.99 21.38 -4.49
C ARG A 311 -4.93 21.15 -5.66
N ASP A 312 -6.22 21.02 -5.38
CA ASP A 312 -7.23 21.00 -6.43
C ASP A 312 -7.38 22.38 -7.05
N LEU A 313 -7.53 22.43 -8.37
CA LEU A 313 -7.68 23.68 -9.10
C LEU A 313 -8.93 24.42 -8.61
N GLY A 314 -8.75 25.68 -8.20
CA GLY A 314 -9.83 26.51 -7.69
C GLY A 314 -10.21 26.30 -6.22
N ALA A 315 -9.64 25.30 -5.53
CA ALA A 315 -9.86 25.11 -4.10
C ALA A 315 -9.23 26.25 -3.27
N GLY A 316 -9.92 26.68 -2.22
CA GLY A 316 -9.39 27.62 -1.24
C GLY A 316 -8.44 27.00 -0.20
N TRP A 317 -8.22 25.69 -0.25
CA TRP A 317 -7.39 24.89 0.63
C TRP A 317 -6.42 24.02 -0.18
N ASP A 318 -5.44 23.46 0.47
CA ASP A 318 -4.52 22.48 -0.09
C ASP A 318 -4.32 21.26 0.85
N PHE A 319 -3.54 20.27 0.43
CA PHE A 319 -3.37 19.05 1.21
C PHE A 319 -2.48 19.19 2.45
N ASP A 320 -1.78 20.33 2.65
CA ASP A 320 -1.22 20.68 3.96
C ASP A 320 -2.34 20.98 4.96
N ASP A 321 -3.42 21.66 4.53
CA ASP A 321 -4.56 21.99 5.39
C ASP A 321 -5.30 20.71 5.82
N VAL A 322 -5.43 19.75 4.91
CA VAL A 322 -5.98 18.41 5.22
C VAL A 322 -5.13 17.70 6.28
N ARG A 323 -3.81 17.69 6.10
CA ARG A 323 -2.89 17.09 7.08
C ARG A 323 -2.98 17.80 8.43
N ASP A 324 -3.04 19.11 8.45
CA ASP A 324 -3.13 19.92 9.67
C ASP A 324 -4.44 19.68 10.44
N HIS A 325 -5.55 19.42 9.73
CA HIS A 325 -6.79 18.99 10.37
C HIS A 325 -6.57 17.71 11.19
N TYR A 326 -5.95 16.67 10.59
CA TYR A 326 -5.68 15.43 11.29
C TYR A 326 -4.58 15.60 12.35
N LEU A 327 -3.62 16.49 12.14
CA LEU A 327 -2.64 16.83 13.18
C LEU A 327 -3.33 17.37 14.44
N SER A 328 -4.33 18.23 14.25
CA SER A 328 -5.13 18.76 15.38
C SER A 328 -6.00 17.68 16.03
N THR A 329 -6.72 16.87 15.24
CA THR A 329 -7.69 15.90 15.77
C THR A 329 -7.03 14.66 16.39
N VAL A 330 -5.91 14.17 15.82
CA VAL A 330 -5.22 12.95 16.27
C VAL A 330 -4.27 13.23 17.44
N PHE A 331 -3.52 14.34 17.37
CA PHE A 331 -2.54 14.69 18.39
C PHE A 331 -3.00 15.77 19.37
N GLY A 332 -4.14 16.41 19.14
CA GLY A 332 -4.67 17.44 20.02
C GLY A 332 -3.83 18.72 20.06
N VAL A 333 -3.05 19.01 19.00
CA VAL A 333 -2.19 20.19 18.92
C VAL A 333 -2.82 21.28 18.06
N ASN A 334 -2.40 22.54 18.27
CA ASN A 334 -2.69 23.63 17.34
C ASN A 334 -1.60 23.70 16.27
N PRO A 335 -1.89 23.31 15.01
CA PRO A 335 -0.88 23.27 13.96
C PRO A 335 -0.29 24.65 13.65
N LEU A 336 -1.11 25.71 13.73
CA LEU A 336 -0.66 27.07 13.46
C LEU A 336 0.36 27.56 14.49
N GLU A 337 0.07 27.37 15.77
CA GLU A 337 1.00 27.74 16.85
C GLU A 337 2.28 26.93 16.77
N LEU A 338 2.16 25.61 16.56
CA LEU A 338 3.29 24.70 16.49
C LEU A 338 4.21 25.01 15.31
N ARG A 339 3.65 25.33 14.15
CA ARG A 339 4.40 25.67 12.93
C ARG A 339 5.32 26.87 13.10
N TYR A 340 4.88 27.87 13.85
CA TYR A 340 5.67 29.08 14.09
C TYR A 340 6.53 28.98 15.36
N GLY A 341 6.06 28.31 16.41
CA GLY A 341 6.74 28.19 17.68
C GLY A 341 7.83 27.09 17.72
N ASP A 342 7.55 25.94 17.12
CA ASP A 342 8.48 24.78 17.05
C ASP A 342 8.29 24.04 15.71
N HIS A 343 8.93 24.56 14.65
CA HIS A 343 8.77 24.02 13.30
C HIS A 343 9.30 22.60 13.13
N GLU A 344 10.36 22.24 13.84
CA GLU A 344 10.90 20.87 13.79
C GLU A 344 9.91 19.88 14.39
N ARG A 345 9.29 20.24 15.49
CA ARG A 345 8.22 19.45 16.11
C ARG A 345 6.99 19.35 15.22
N TYR A 346 6.62 20.45 14.57
CA TYR A 346 5.55 20.46 13.58
C TYR A 346 5.82 19.47 12.45
N LEU A 347 7.02 19.45 11.88
CA LEU A 347 7.40 18.52 10.83
C LEU A 347 7.41 17.07 11.33
N ALA A 348 7.94 16.82 12.54
CA ALA A 348 7.99 15.48 13.12
C ALA A 348 6.58 14.88 13.31
N LEU A 349 5.64 15.64 13.88
CA LEU A 349 4.25 15.21 14.04
C LEU A 349 3.53 15.10 12.68
N SER A 350 3.80 16.02 11.75
CA SER A 350 3.21 16.03 10.42
C SER A 350 3.63 14.84 9.55
N ARG A 351 4.88 14.34 9.69
CA ARG A 351 5.33 13.11 9.03
C ARG A 351 4.55 11.90 9.48
N VAL A 352 4.26 11.84 10.78
CA VAL A 352 3.66 10.66 11.43
C VAL A 352 2.14 10.63 11.25
N VAL A 353 1.46 11.78 11.31
CA VAL A 353 -0.01 11.81 11.36
C VAL A 353 -0.66 11.18 10.13
N SER A 354 -0.16 11.42 8.93
CA SER A 354 -0.73 10.80 7.72
C SER A 354 -0.54 9.28 7.74
N GLY A 355 0.59 8.80 8.25
CA GLY A 355 0.85 7.37 8.45
C GLY A 355 -0.11 6.72 9.43
N GLU A 356 -0.37 7.36 10.58
CA GLU A 356 -1.33 6.89 11.60
C GLU A 356 -2.75 6.81 11.01
N VAL A 357 -3.19 7.85 10.30
CA VAL A 357 -4.52 7.88 9.68
C VAL A 357 -4.66 6.79 8.62
N MET A 358 -3.66 6.63 7.74
CA MET A 358 -3.66 5.58 6.71
C MET A 358 -3.69 4.18 7.33
N ALA A 359 -2.83 3.93 8.33
CA ALA A 359 -2.78 2.63 8.99
C ALA A 359 -4.09 2.31 9.74
N SER A 360 -4.68 3.27 10.43
CA SER A 360 -5.96 3.12 11.12
C SER A 360 -7.08 2.78 10.13
N THR A 361 -7.13 3.46 8.98
CA THR A 361 -8.14 3.20 7.93
C THR A 361 -7.99 1.81 7.35
N PHE A 362 -6.77 1.39 6.98
CA PHE A 362 -6.54 0.04 6.45
C PHE A 362 -6.77 -1.06 7.50
N ALA A 363 -6.46 -0.82 8.78
CA ALA A 363 -6.77 -1.76 9.85
C ALA A 363 -8.28 -1.96 9.99
N GLU A 364 -9.07 -0.86 9.93
CA GLU A 364 -10.53 -0.92 9.94
C GLU A 364 -11.08 -1.70 8.73
N TRP A 365 -10.55 -1.45 7.53
CA TRP A 365 -10.99 -2.13 6.30
C TRP A 365 -10.58 -3.60 6.23
N ARG A 366 -9.50 -3.99 6.92
CA ARG A 366 -9.01 -5.38 6.96
C ARG A 366 -9.58 -6.22 8.12
N ARG A 367 -10.36 -5.63 9.01
CA ARG A 367 -11.02 -6.39 10.09
C ARG A 367 -12.02 -7.41 9.51
N LYS A 368 -12.28 -8.51 10.22
CA LYS A 368 -13.07 -9.65 9.72
C LYS A 368 -14.47 -9.26 9.20
N ARG A 369 -15.14 -8.30 9.83
CA ARG A 369 -16.52 -7.89 9.48
C ARG A 369 -16.58 -6.62 8.64
N SER A 370 -15.50 -6.22 8.01
CA SER A 370 -15.50 -5.06 7.14
C SER A 370 -16.28 -5.32 5.85
N SER A 371 -17.01 -4.31 5.39
CA SER A 371 -17.63 -4.29 4.06
C SER A 371 -16.60 -4.08 2.94
N CYS A 372 -15.42 -3.54 3.28
CA CYS A 372 -14.40 -3.16 2.31
C CYS A 372 -13.64 -4.38 1.77
N ARG A 373 -13.44 -4.40 0.45
CA ARG A 373 -12.70 -5.45 -0.26
C ARG A 373 -11.36 -4.97 -0.79
N GLY A 374 -11.09 -3.68 -0.69
CA GLY A 374 -9.80 -3.13 -1.08
C GLY A 374 -9.74 -1.62 -1.06
N GLY A 375 -8.51 -1.09 -1.00
CA GLY A 375 -8.22 0.33 -1.07
C GLY A 375 -6.91 0.59 -1.79
N LEU A 376 -6.94 1.54 -2.72
CA LEU A 376 -5.79 2.00 -3.49
C LEU A 376 -5.51 3.45 -3.11
N LEU A 377 -4.39 3.67 -2.43
CA LEU A 377 -4.07 5.02 -1.94
C LEU A 377 -3.64 5.95 -3.08
N TRP A 378 -3.90 7.20 -2.93
CA TRP A 378 -3.51 8.27 -3.83
C TRP A 378 -2.33 9.05 -3.25
N PHE A 379 -1.05 8.92 -3.67
CA PHE A 379 -0.39 8.15 -4.72
C PHE A 379 0.69 7.21 -4.18
N TRP A 380 1.35 6.43 -5.10
CA TRP A 380 2.55 5.68 -4.73
C TRP A 380 3.78 6.58 -4.55
N ARG A 381 4.14 7.41 -5.55
CA ARG A 381 5.41 8.17 -5.55
C ARG A 381 5.21 9.62 -6.03
N ASP A 382 5.97 10.55 -5.47
CA ASP A 382 6.04 11.93 -5.94
C ASP A 382 6.91 12.02 -7.22
N LEU A 383 6.53 12.94 -8.12
CA LEU A 383 7.28 13.21 -9.36
C LEU A 383 8.35 14.29 -9.17
N TRP A 384 8.25 15.13 -8.14
CA TRP A 384 9.23 16.15 -7.79
C TRP A 384 9.36 16.30 -6.26
N PRO A 385 10.51 16.85 -5.78
CA PRO A 385 10.69 17.09 -4.35
C PRO A 385 9.65 18.04 -3.77
N GLY A 386 8.93 17.58 -2.75
CA GLY A 386 7.87 18.36 -2.08
C GLY A 386 7.09 17.52 -1.07
N ALA A 387 6.15 18.17 -0.39
CA ALA A 387 5.15 17.48 0.44
C ALA A 387 3.99 17.02 -0.46
N GLY A 388 4.27 16.07 -1.35
CA GLY A 388 3.30 15.51 -2.28
C GLY A 388 2.48 14.36 -1.69
N TRP A 389 1.55 13.83 -2.49
CA TRP A 389 0.69 12.70 -2.09
C TRP A 389 1.44 11.37 -1.96
N GLY A 390 2.60 11.23 -2.62
CA GLY A 390 3.36 9.99 -2.63
C GLY A 390 3.78 9.55 -1.23
N VAL A 391 3.74 8.25 -0.98
CA VAL A 391 4.34 7.63 0.22
C VAL A 391 5.82 7.32 0.02
N ILE A 392 6.27 7.36 -1.24
CA ILE A 392 7.67 7.42 -1.65
C ILE A 392 7.90 8.81 -2.23
N ASP A 393 9.02 9.43 -1.91
CA ASP A 393 9.36 10.74 -2.44
C ASP A 393 9.99 10.68 -3.84
N ALA A 394 10.26 11.84 -4.43
CA ALA A 394 10.83 11.94 -5.79
C ALA A 394 12.23 11.32 -5.92
N LEU A 395 12.98 11.20 -4.83
CA LEU A 395 14.30 10.55 -4.79
C LEU A 395 14.21 9.04 -4.60
N GLY A 396 12.98 8.47 -4.47
CA GLY A 396 12.75 7.05 -4.19
C GLY A 396 12.90 6.69 -2.72
N ILE A 397 12.94 7.67 -1.82
CA ILE A 397 13.08 7.47 -0.37
C ILE A 397 11.68 7.28 0.25
N PRO A 398 11.46 6.22 1.04
CA PRO A 398 10.21 6.03 1.77
C PRO A 398 9.97 7.17 2.78
N LYS A 399 8.75 7.75 2.73
CA LYS A 399 8.28 8.69 3.76
C LYS A 399 7.70 7.92 4.95
N ALA A 400 7.44 8.60 6.07
CA ALA A 400 6.90 7.95 7.28
C ALA A 400 5.66 7.10 6.99
N ALA A 401 4.71 7.59 6.19
CA ALA A 401 3.49 6.87 5.83
C ALA A 401 3.73 5.49 5.19
N TYR A 402 4.81 5.31 4.42
CA TYR A 402 5.20 4.02 3.85
C TYR A 402 5.39 2.95 4.93
N TYR A 403 6.08 3.27 6.01
CA TYR A 403 6.37 2.32 7.08
C TYR A 403 5.12 1.94 7.88
N TYR A 404 4.17 2.86 8.04
CA TYR A 404 2.87 2.58 8.65
C TYR A 404 2.05 1.64 7.76
N LEU A 405 1.96 1.94 6.47
CA LEU A 405 1.29 1.09 5.48
C LEU A 405 1.94 -0.30 5.40
N ARG A 406 3.27 -0.37 5.40
CA ARG A 406 4.00 -1.63 5.41
C ARG A 406 3.58 -2.53 6.57
N ARG A 407 3.47 -2.00 7.78
CA ARG A 407 3.06 -2.78 8.95
C ARG A 407 1.61 -3.27 8.86
N VAL A 408 0.70 -2.40 8.46
CA VAL A 408 -0.73 -2.75 8.37
C VAL A 408 -1.04 -3.64 7.16
N SER A 409 -0.16 -3.71 6.15
CA SER A 409 -0.38 -4.41 4.88
C SER A 409 0.26 -5.79 4.79
N GLN A 410 0.99 -6.26 5.82
CA GLN A 410 1.59 -7.60 5.78
C GLN A 410 0.52 -8.70 5.69
N PRO A 411 0.83 -9.84 5.04
CA PRO A 411 -0.09 -10.98 4.94
C PRO A 411 -0.45 -11.59 6.30
N VAL A 412 0.49 -11.58 7.25
CA VAL A 412 0.25 -11.93 8.64
C VAL A 412 0.20 -10.66 9.46
N ALA A 413 -0.94 -10.39 10.10
CA ALA A 413 -1.16 -9.14 10.81
C ALA A 413 -2.07 -9.33 12.02
N VAL A 414 -1.97 -8.41 12.98
CA VAL A 414 -2.92 -8.27 14.09
C VAL A 414 -3.41 -6.82 14.13
N PHE A 415 -4.72 -6.63 14.27
CA PHE A 415 -5.35 -5.32 14.41
C PHE A 415 -6.17 -5.29 15.69
N ILE A 416 -6.26 -4.11 16.30
CA ILE A 416 -7.14 -3.85 17.45
C ILE A 416 -8.24 -2.92 16.96
N SER A 417 -9.52 -3.31 17.13
CA SER A 417 -10.65 -2.43 16.91
C SER A 417 -11.33 -2.10 18.24
N ASP A 418 -11.79 -0.87 18.38
CA ASP A 418 -12.62 -0.41 19.50
C ASP A 418 -14.09 -0.51 19.10
N GLU A 419 -14.82 -1.39 19.79
CA GLU A 419 -16.25 -1.63 19.57
C GLU A 419 -17.11 -0.92 20.65
N GLY A 420 -16.58 0.14 21.25
CA GLY A 420 -17.25 0.92 22.26
C GLY A 420 -17.59 0.09 23.51
N ASN A 421 -18.86 0.02 23.90
CA ASN A 421 -19.31 -0.75 25.06
C ASN A 421 -19.07 -2.26 24.95
N ASN A 422 -18.80 -2.75 23.74
CA ASN A 422 -18.43 -4.16 23.52
C ASN A 422 -16.93 -4.42 23.74
N GLY A 423 -16.15 -3.37 24.06
CA GLY A 423 -14.71 -3.44 24.35
C GLY A 423 -13.85 -3.55 23.11
N LEU A 424 -12.60 -3.98 23.31
CA LEU A 424 -11.64 -4.16 22.22
C LEU A 424 -11.77 -5.55 21.59
N TYR A 425 -11.59 -5.60 20.26
CA TYR A 425 -11.50 -6.84 19.50
C TYR A 425 -10.14 -6.94 18.81
N LEU A 426 -9.62 -8.15 18.75
CA LEU A 426 -8.37 -8.50 18.07
C LEU A 426 -8.72 -9.24 16.77
N HIS A 427 -8.22 -8.73 15.66
CA HIS A 427 -8.37 -9.38 14.36
C HIS A 427 -7.00 -9.91 13.93
N VAL A 428 -6.87 -11.23 13.85
CA VAL A 428 -5.60 -11.89 13.50
C VAL A 428 -5.74 -12.48 12.10
N ALA A 429 -5.03 -11.89 11.15
CA ALA A 429 -5.08 -12.27 9.74
C ALA A 429 -3.91 -13.18 9.37
N ASN A 430 -4.20 -14.26 8.65
CA ASN A 430 -3.25 -15.10 7.95
C ASN A 430 -3.71 -15.27 6.49
N GLU A 431 -3.19 -14.44 5.59
CA GLU A 431 -3.52 -14.50 4.16
C GLU A 431 -2.66 -15.52 3.39
N SER A 432 -1.62 -16.06 4.03
CA SER A 432 -0.79 -17.10 3.41
C SER A 432 -1.59 -18.37 3.12
N ALA A 433 -1.09 -19.22 2.24
CA ALA A 433 -1.73 -20.49 1.92
C ALA A 433 -1.63 -21.54 3.05
N SER A 434 -0.68 -21.38 3.96
CA SER A 434 -0.34 -22.35 5.01
C SER A 434 -0.99 -22.00 6.34
N THR A 435 -1.32 -23.00 7.12
CA THR A 435 -1.76 -22.83 8.51
C THR A 435 -0.62 -22.22 9.34
N LEU A 436 -0.94 -21.22 10.16
CA LEU A 436 -0.03 -20.56 11.07
C LEU A 436 -0.34 -20.95 12.52
N ALA A 437 0.65 -21.49 13.21
CA ALA A 437 0.63 -21.68 14.66
C ALA A 437 1.36 -20.48 15.31
N ALA A 438 0.67 -19.75 16.19
CA ALA A 438 1.20 -18.53 16.79
C ALA A 438 0.69 -18.32 18.21
N THR A 439 1.44 -17.59 19.01
CA THR A 439 1.00 -17.09 20.32
C THR A 439 0.58 -15.63 20.17
N LEU A 440 -0.66 -15.33 20.56
CA LEU A 440 -1.19 -13.98 20.71
C LEU A 440 -1.03 -13.55 22.14
N GLU A 441 -0.26 -12.51 22.40
CA GLU A 441 -0.07 -11.89 23.71
C GLU A 441 -0.73 -10.50 23.73
N LEU A 442 -1.45 -10.18 24.80
CA LEU A 442 -2.00 -8.87 25.07
C LEU A 442 -1.44 -8.32 26.37
N LYS A 443 -0.83 -7.14 26.34
CA LYS A 443 -0.29 -6.42 27.49
C LYS A 443 -0.94 -5.07 27.66
N LEU A 444 -1.22 -4.72 28.92
CA LEU A 444 -1.78 -3.44 29.33
C LEU A 444 -0.74 -2.65 30.09
N TYR A 445 -0.48 -1.44 29.66
CA TYR A 445 0.50 -0.57 30.32
C TYR A 445 -0.17 0.68 30.89
N ARG A 446 0.33 1.14 32.04
CA ARG A 446 -0.07 2.39 32.69
C ARG A 446 1.12 3.34 32.73
N ASN A 447 0.86 4.63 32.45
CA ASN A 447 1.84 5.70 32.36
C ASN A 447 2.98 5.39 31.35
N GLY A 448 2.67 4.62 30.30
CA GLY A 448 3.65 4.23 29.29
C GLY A 448 4.83 3.39 29.83
N GLU A 449 4.72 2.77 31.00
CA GLU A 449 5.82 2.04 31.63
C GLU A 449 5.39 0.76 32.34
N THR A 450 4.43 0.87 33.27
CA THR A 450 4.10 -0.22 34.19
C THR A 450 3.12 -1.19 33.54
N ASN A 451 3.52 -2.46 33.42
CA ASN A 451 2.60 -3.52 33.02
C ASN A 451 1.60 -3.79 34.14
N VAL A 452 0.31 -3.56 33.88
CA VAL A 452 -0.79 -3.75 34.84
C VAL A 452 -1.69 -4.94 34.48
N GLY A 453 -1.44 -5.61 33.37
CA GLY A 453 -2.16 -6.82 32.96
C GLY A 453 -1.54 -7.48 31.75
N SER A 454 -1.50 -8.81 31.75
CA SER A 454 -1.02 -9.61 30.63
C SER A 454 -1.88 -10.84 30.47
N ALA A 455 -2.15 -11.19 29.23
CA ALA A 455 -2.80 -12.45 28.86
C ALA A 455 -2.21 -12.99 27.57
N SER A 456 -2.25 -14.31 27.38
CA SER A 456 -1.79 -14.93 26.15
C SER A 456 -2.68 -16.11 25.77
N ARG A 457 -2.73 -16.39 24.46
CA ARG A 457 -3.46 -17.53 23.91
C ARG A 457 -2.70 -18.10 22.71
N GLU A 458 -2.55 -19.41 22.67
CA GLU A 458 -2.09 -20.12 21.48
C GLU A 458 -3.20 -20.17 20.45
N LEU A 459 -2.86 -19.91 19.19
CA LEU A 459 -3.77 -19.88 18.06
C LEU A 459 -3.26 -20.79 16.96
N THR A 460 -4.19 -21.49 16.32
CA THR A 460 -3.99 -22.14 15.02
C THR A 460 -4.89 -21.44 14.02
N ILE A 461 -4.31 -20.75 13.05
CA ILE A 461 -5.02 -19.92 12.07
C ILE A 461 -4.86 -20.59 10.72
N ALA A 462 -5.95 -21.04 10.12
CA ALA A 462 -5.91 -21.66 8.79
C ALA A 462 -5.35 -20.67 7.75
N GLY A 463 -4.83 -21.22 6.66
CA GLY A 463 -4.42 -20.38 5.54
C GLY A 463 -5.62 -19.60 4.98
N ARG A 464 -5.42 -18.31 4.67
CA ARG A 464 -6.44 -17.40 4.10
C ARG A 464 -7.62 -17.16 5.05
N GLU A 465 -7.34 -17.15 6.35
CA GLU A 465 -8.33 -16.91 7.39
C GLU A 465 -8.00 -15.67 8.22
N THR A 466 -9.04 -14.97 8.69
CA THR A 466 -8.94 -13.94 9.73
C THR A 466 -9.78 -14.37 10.93
N LEU A 467 -9.16 -14.45 12.11
CA LEU A 467 -9.85 -14.68 13.37
C LEU A 467 -10.28 -13.33 13.97
N GLU A 468 -11.43 -13.34 14.65
CA GLU A 468 -11.91 -12.24 15.47
C GLU A 468 -12.06 -12.71 16.92
N ILE A 469 -11.39 -12.04 17.85
CA ILE A 469 -11.29 -12.44 19.25
C ILE A 469 -11.66 -11.23 20.14
N PRO A 470 -12.75 -11.30 20.92
CA PRO A 470 -13.00 -10.29 21.95
C PRO A 470 -11.85 -10.27 22.95
N ALA A 471 -11.14 -9.15 23.08
CA ALA A 471 -9.92 -9.06 23.89
C ALA A 471 -10.16 -9.40 25.36
N ALA A 472 -11.34 -9.04 25.90
CA ALA A 472 -11.73 -9.37 27.27
C ALA A 472 -11.75 -10.88 27.55
N THR A 473 -11.97 -11.73 26.54
CA THR A 473 -11.97 -13.20 26.71
C THR A 473 -10.59 -13.81 26.96
N LEU A 474 -9.53 -13.02 26.83
CA LEU A 474 -8.18 -13.45 27.16
C LEU A 474 -7.90 -13.38 28.67
N PHE A 475 -8.66 -12.57 29.41
CA PHE A 475 -8.49 -12.35 30.85
C PHE A 475 -9.54 -13.13 31.65
N SER A 476 -9.17 -13.50 32.90
CA SER A 476 -10.11 -14.03 33.88
C SER A 476 -10.78 -12.86 34.63
N GLY A 477 -12.02 -12.57 34.29
CA GLY A 477 -12.79 -11.51 34.95
C GLY A 477 -13.12 -10.33 34.00
N PHE A 478 -13.91 -9.39 34.51
CA PHE A 478 -14.33 -8.20 33.75
C PHE A 478 -13.23 -7.13 33.77
N LEU A 479 -12.78 -6.73 32.60
CA LEU A 479 -11.85 -5.63 32.40
C LEU A 479 -12.41 -4.69 31.31
N ASP A 480 -12.56 -3.40 31.66
CA ASP A 480 -12.90 -2.35 30.68
C ASP A 480 -11.63 -1.95 29.90
N LEU A 481 -11.32 -2.71 28.84
CA LEU A 481 -10.10 -2.52 28.06
C LEU A 481 -10.14 -1.28 27.16
N SER A 482 -11.33 -0.78 26.83
CA SER A 482 -11.53 0.44 26.03
C SER A 482 -11.82 1.68 26.87
N TYR A 483 -11.94 1.51 28.19
CA TYR A 483 -12.37 2.57 29.12
C TYR A 483 -13.74 3.16 28.71
N ALA A 484 -14.63 2.34 28.15
CA ALA A 484 -15.95 2.75 27.68
C ALA A 484 -16.86 3.19 28.82
N TYR A 485 -16.74 2.56 29.98
CA TYR A 485 -17.58 2.86 31.17
C TYR A 485 -17.12 4.08 31.96
N ARG A 486 -15.87 4.53 31.79
CA ARG A 486 -15.28 5.73 32.38
C ARG A 486 -15.41 5.81 33.93
N PHE A 487 -15.31 4.68 34.60
CA PHE A 487 -15.33 4.61 36.07
C PHE A 487 -13.93 4.89 36.63
N GLY A 488 -13.76 6.04 37.26
CA GLY A 488 -12.50 6.50 37.84
C GLY A 488 -11.47 6.88 36.77
N PRO A 489 -10.18 6.99 37.12
CA PRO A 489 -9.11 7.20 36.13
C PRO A 489 -8.88 5.92 35.29
N PRO A 490 -8.41 6.04 34.05
CA PRO A 490 -8.08 4.86 33.22
C PRO A 490 -7.10 3.94 33.97
N PRO A 491 -7.38 2.63 34.03
CA PRO A 491 -6.48 1.67 34.70
C PRO A 491 -5.19 1.44 33.90
N HIS A 492 -5.22 1.71 32.61
CA HIS A 492 -4.10 1.65 31.65
C HIS A 492 -4.32 2.69 30.56
N ASP A 493 -3.28 3.01 29.84
CA ASP A 493 -3.27 3.99 28.75
C ASP A 493 -2.89 3.38 27.39
N ILE A 494 -2.15 2.25 27.40
CA ILE A 494 -1.70 1.58 26.20
C ILE A 494 -2.06 0.08 26.26
N VAL A 495 -2.65 -0.42 25.19
CA VAL A 495 -2.88 -1.85 24.94
C VAL A 495 -1.99 -2.29 23.80
N VAL A 496 -1.21 -3.36 24.00
CA VAL A 496 -0.29 -3.90 22.99
C VAL A 496 -0.67 -5.35 22.70
N ALA A 497 -1.05 -5.62 21.45
CA ALA A 497 -1.24 -6.99 20.95
C ALA A 497 -0.02 -7.40 20.15
N THR A 498 0.57 -8.54 20.50
CA THR A 498 1.77 -9.09 19.83
C THR A 498 1.48 -10.51 19.38
N LEU A 499 1.72 -10.79 18.10
CA LEU A 499 1.64 -12.12 17.51
C LEU A 499 3.06 -12.64 17.29
N THR A 500 3.37 -13.81 17.85
CA THR A 500 4.69 -14.46 17.74
C THR A 500 4.52 -15.88 17.20
N ALA A 501 5.37 -16.29 16.26
CA ALA A 501 5.36 -17.67 15.77
C ALA A 501 5.69 -18.67 16.88
N MET A 502 4.97 -19.79 16.92
CA MET A 502 5.33 -20.91 17.77
C MET A 502 6.56 -21.65 17.22
N ASP A 503 7.27 -22.40 18.07
CA ASP A 503 8.44 -23.19 17.69
C ASP A 503 8.14 -24.15 16.52
N GLY A 504 9.01 -24.14 15.51
CA GLY A 504 8.87 -24.93 14.29
C GLY A 504 8.44 -24.16 13.05
N ALA A 505 8.02 -22.89 13.18
CA ALA A 505 7.79 -22.04 12.01
C ALA A 505 9.13 -21.57 11.38
N PRO A 506 9.22 -21.44 10.05
CA PRO A 506 10.48 -21.08 9.36
C PRO A 506 10.92 -19.61 9.56
N LEU A 507 10.31 -18.88 10.49
CA LEU A 507 10.55 -17.49 10.80
C LEU A 507 11.50 -17.33 12.00
N ALA A 508 12.25 -16.23 12.05
CA ALA A 508 13.26 -15.96 13.08
C ALA A 508 12.67 -16.10 14.49
N ARG A 509 13.28 -16.94 15.32
CA ARG A 509 12.84 -17.19 16.70
C ARG A 509 12.81 -15.89 17.50
N GLY A 510 11.68 -15.63 18.14
CA GLY A 510 11.53 -14.57 19.16
C GLY A 510 11.22 -13.17 18.63
N ALA A 511 11.26 -12.93 17.30
CA ALA A 511 10.77 -11.67 16.74
C ALA A 511 9.24 -11.72 16.57
N PRO A 512 8.50 -10.63 16.87
CA PRO A 512 7.07 -10.59 16.62
C PRO A 512 6.79 -10.66 15.11
N LEU A 513 5.81 -11.50 14.71
CA LEU A 513 5.27 -11.54 13.37
C LEU A 513 4.50 -10.25 13.05
N ALA A 514 3.72 -9.80 14.02
CA ALA A 514 2.93 -8.58 13.94
C ALA A 514 2.70 -7.99 15.33
N GLN A 515 2.53 -6.68 15.38
CA GLN A 515 2.22 -5.96 16.61
C GLN A 515 1.23 -4.83 16.32
N SER A 516 0.29 -4.60 17.24
CA SER A 516 -0.67 -3.50 17.17
C SER A 516 -0.77 -2.82 18.51
N PHE A 517 -1.00 -1.50 18.46
CA PHE A 517 -1.13 -0.64 19.65
C PHE A 517 -2.49 0.04 19.64
N HIS A 518 -3.10 0.15 20.83
CA HIS A 518 -4.30 0.95 21.02
C HIS A 518 -4.08 1.89 22.21
N PHE A 519 -4.48 3.15 22.05
CA PHE A 519 -4.27 4.22 23.02
C PHE A 519 -5.60 4.70 23.55
N ILE A 520 -5.86 4.49 24.85
CA ILE A 520 -7.15 4.82 25.50
C ILE A 520 -7.45 6.32 25.44
N GLY A 521 -6.42 7.16 25.58
CA GLY A 521 -6.53 8.62 25.50
C GLY A 521 -6.26 9.20 24.12
N GLY A 522 -6.15 8.35 23.08
CA GLY A 522 -5.65 8.75 21.76
C GLY A 522 -4.14 8.94 21.71
N LEU A 523 -3.63 9.31 20.54
CA LEU A 523 -2.22 9.59 20.32
C LEU A 523 -1.88 10.98 20.87
N GLY A 524 -1.26 11.04 22.05
CA GLY A 524 -0.84 12.32 22.64
C GLY A 524 0.41 12.90 22.00
N ALA A 525 0.56 14.22 22.05
CA ALA A 525 1.75 14.94 21.58
C ALA A 525 2.73 15.30 22.73
N SER A 526 2.45 14.89 23.96
CA SER A 526 3.32 15.17 25.12
C SER A 526 4.66 14.45 24.98
N ARG A 527 5.72 15.09 25.47
CA ARG A 527 7.07 14.54 25.51
C ARG A 527 7.56 14.40 26.93
N GLU A 528 8.28 13.33 27.20
CA GLU A 528 9.02 13.14 28.44
C GLU A 528 10.48 13.55 28.24
N LEU A 529 11.15 13.93 29.32
CA LEU A 529 12.55 14.33 29.25
C LEU A 529 13.43 13.16 28.74
N ASP A 530 13.19 11.97 29.28
CA ASP A 530 13.90 10.74 28.94
C ASP A 530 13.00 9.51 29.13
N ILE A 531 12.90 8.67 28.11
CA ILE A 531 12.15 7.42 28.12
C ILE A 531 13.04 6.18 28.27
N GLY A 532 14.35 6.35 28.47
CA GLY A 532 15.32 5.27 28.53
C GLY A 532 15.57 4.59 27.18
N LEU A 533 15.48 5.36 26.07
CA LEU A 533 15.79 4.86 24.73
C LEU A 533 17.31 4.73 24.56
N THR A 534 17.76 3.57 24.07
CA THR A 534 19.16 3.26 23.79
C THR A 534 19.33 2.67 22.39
N ALA A 535 20.51 2.87 21.79
CA ALA A 535 20.83 2.36 20.46
C ALA A 535 22.27 1.85 20.41
N THR A 536 22.47 0.58 20.08
CA THR A 536 23.80 -0.01 19.92
C THR A 536 23.91 -0.64 18.54
N ALA A 537 24.99 -0.33 17.81
CA ALA A 537 25.22 -0.84 16.47
C ALA A 537 26.42 -1.81 16.43
N ALA A 538 26.27 -2.87 15.64
CA ALA A 538 27.33 -3.81 15.28
C ALA A 538 27.44 -3.88 13.75
N ALA A 539 28.68 -3.83 13.22
CA ALA A 539 28.90 -4.01 11.80
C ALA A 539 28.65 -5.48 11.41
N ARG A 540 27.86 -5.70 10.35
CA ARG A 540 27.76 -7.01 9.68
C ARG A 540 28.80 -7.14 8.56
N ASP A 541 28.99 -6.07 7.82
CA ASP A 541 29.97 -5.91 6.74
C ASP A 541 30.32 -4.42 6.56
N ALA A 542 31.04 -4.07 5.50
CA ALA A 542 31.47 -2.69 5.23
C ALA A 542 30.30 -1.71 4.97
N ASN A 543 29.13 -2.22 4.56
CA ASN A 543 28.00 -1.42 4.14
C ASN A 543 26.73 -1.61 5.00
N THR A 544 26.76 -2.56 5.93
CA THR A 544 25.58 -2.99 6.68
C THR A 544 25.85 -3.02 8.17
N PHE A 545 24.96 -2.40 8.94
CA PHE A 545 25.01 -2.38 10.40
C PHE A 545 23.70 -2.87 11.00
N GLU A 546 23.77 -3.72 12.01
CA GLU A 546 22.64 -4.02 12.88
C GLU A 546 22.59 -3.03 14.03
N VAL A 547 21.45 -2.33 14.16
CA VAL A 547 21.21 -1.42 15.28
C VAL A 547 20.17 -2.03 16.19
N LYS A 548 20.56 -2.42 17.38
CA LYS A 548 19.66 -2.84 18.45
C LYS A 548 19.18 -1.62 19.20
N LEU A 549 17.87 -1.42 19.20
CA LEU A 549 17.16 -0.36 19.92
C LEU A 549 16.46 -0.99 21.11
N ALA A 550 16.52 -0.35 22.27
CA ALA A 550 15.77 -0.77 23.45
C ALA A 550 15.21 0.45 24.17
N THR A 551 14.09 0.28 24.85
CA THR A 551 13.45 1.35 25.60
C THR A 551 12.98 0.85 26.96
N ARG A 552 13.00 1.72 27.99
CA ARG A 552 12.41 1.43 29.29
C ARG A 552 10.92 1.73 29.30
N ARG A 553 10.53 2.87 28.72
CA ARG A 553 9.15 3.32 28.61
C ARG A 553 8.65 3.19 27.18
N PHE A 554 7.38 3.38 26.94
CA PHE A 554 6.83 3.42 25.58
C PHE A 554 7.59 4.44 24.72
N ALA A 555 8.01 4.01 23.54
CA ALA A 555 8.64 4.88 22.56
C ALA A 555 7.76 4.98 21.31
N GLN A 556 7.28 6.19 21.02
CA GLN A 556 6.35 6.47 19.94
C GLN A 556 7.09 6.80 18.65
N SER A 557 6.72 6.14 17.54
CA SER A 557 7.15 6.47 16.18
C SER A 557 8.67 6.66 16.09
N VAL A 558 9.40 5.61 16.49
CA VAL A 558 10.87 5.62 16.56
C VAL A 558 11.45 5.70 15.15
N CYS A 559 12.34 6.65 14.90
CA CYS A 559 13.07 6.80 13.65
C CYS A 559 14.57 6.96 13.89
N ILE A 560 15.36 6.56 12.89
CA ILE A 560 16.82 6.63 12.93
C ILE A 560 17.29 7.69 11.94
N GLU A 561 18.10 8.63 12.41
CA GLU A 561 18.76 9.63 11.60
C GLU A 561 20.27 9.33 11.56
N ALA A 562 20.78 8.91 10.41
CA ALA A 562 22.18 8.58 10.21
C ALA A 562 22.61 9.00 8.79
N ALA A 563 23.46 10.04 8.69
CA ALA A 563 23.91 10.56 7.41
C ALA A 563 24.68 9.51 6.61
N GLY A 564 24.28 9.28 5.35
CA GLY A 564 24.87 8.28 4.46
C GLY A 564 24.36 6.86 4.66
N PHE A 565 23.29 6.69 5.47
CA PHE A 565 22.65 5.39 5.71
C PHE A 565 21.12 5.52 5.61
N HIS A 566 20.46 4.41 5.29
CA HIS A 566 19.02 4.25 5.36
C HIS A 566 18.66 3.00 6.15
N ALA A 567 17.57 3.08 6.88
CA ALA A 567 17.05 1.99 7.70
C ALA A 567 16.08 1.10 6.90
N ASP A 568 16.09 -0.20 7.16
CA ASP A 568 15.11 -1.16 6.62
C ASP A 568 13.72 -0.98 7.28
N ASP A 569 13.64 -0.40 8.49
CA ASP A 569 12.37 -0.03 9.15
C ASP A 569 12.53 1.28 9.94
N ALA A 570 11.44 2.06 10.01
CA ALA A 570 11.39 3.33 10.71
C ALA A 570 9.95 3.64 11.18
N TYR A 571 9.79 4.66 12.02
CA TYR A 571 8.51 5.16 12.50
C TYR A 571 7.62 4.07 13.14
N PHE A 572 8.22 3.15 13.88
CA PHE A 572 7.53 2.11 14.64
C PHE A 572 7.40 2.48 16.12
N HIS A 573 6.43 1.87 16.79
CA HIS A 573 6.34 1.96 18.25
C HIS A 573 7.18 0.86 18.91
N LEU A 574 7.71 1.15 20.11
CA LEU A 574 8.30 0.15 20.99
C LEU A 574 7.51 0.09 22.29
N ALA A 575 7.06 -1.09 22.63
CA ALA A 575 6.42 -1.33 23.92
C ALA A 575 7.39 -1.11 25.10
N PRO A 576 6.92 -0.73 26.29
CA PRO A 576 7.79 -0.58 27.46
C PRO A 576 8.61 -1.84 27.75
N GLY A 577 9.92 -1.67 28.00
CA GLY A 577 10.84 -2.78 28.28
C GLY A 577 11.16 -3.70 27.08
N SER A 578 10.78 -3.31 25.86
CA SER A 578 11.05 -4.09 24.66
C SER A 578 12.28 -3.60 23.91
N ASP A 579 12.76 -4.44 22.98
CA ASP A 579 13.81 -4.11 22.03
C ASP A 579 13.43 -4.50 20.61
N LYS A 580 14.11 -3.89 19.65
CA LYS A 580 14.00 -4.18 18.22
C LYS A 580 15.34 -4.00 17.54
N THR A 581 15.66 -4.88 16.60
CA THR A 581 16.82 -4.73 15.72
C THR A 581 16.37 -4.18 14.39
N VAL A 582 17.08 -3.19 13.89
CA VAL A 582 16.89 -2.54 12.58
C VAL A 582 18.20 -2.61 11.83
N THR A 583 18.15 -2.88 10.53
CA THR A 583 19.33 -2.90 9.68
C THR A 583 19.52 -1.53 9.02
N LEU A 584 20.70 -0.96 9.18
CA LEU A 584 21.13 0.21 8.42
C LEU A 584 21.99 -0.22 7.24
N HIS A 585 21.61 0.24 6.06
CA HIS A 585 22.37 0.05 4.83
C HIS A 585 23.02 1.36 4.41
N ARG A 586 24.26 1.31 3.94
CA ARG A 586 24.91 2.46 3.32
C ARG A 586 24.12 2.89 2.08
N THR A 587 23.84 4.18 1.99
CA THR A 587 23.13 4.73 0.85
C THR A 587 24.05 4.72 -0.39
N PRO A 588 23.65 4.11 -1.49
CA PRO A 588 24.42 4.11 -2.73
C PRO A 588 24.75 5.53 -3.20
N ASN A 589 25.93 5.72 -3.79
CA ASN A 589 26.39 7.00 -4.36
C ASN A 589 26.57 8.15 -3.35
N GLU A 590 26.53 7.87 -2.06
CA GLU A 590 26.91 8.82 -1.01
C GLU A 590 28.40 8.68 -0.65
N PRO A 591 29.06 9.79 -0.24
CA PRO A 591 30.43 9.71 0.27
C PRO A 591 30.57 8.71 1.43
N GLU A 592 31.64 7.95 1.43
CA GLU A 592 31.91 7.01 2.51
C GLU A 592 32.11 7.74 3.84
N ARG A 593 31.32 7.41 4.83
CA ARG A 593 31.34 8.03 6.17
C ARG A 593 31.24 6.95 7.25
N PRO A 594 31.91 7.14 8.40
CA PRO A 594 31.66 6.28 9.55
C PRO A 594 30.22 6.42 10.03
N LEU A 595 29.63 5.34 10.55
CA LEU A 595 28.29 5.39 11.12
C LEU A 595 28.27 6.34 12.32
N ARG A 596 27.50 7.41 12.19
CA ARG A 596 27.14 8.35 13.25
C ARG A 596 25.68 8.69 13.10
N GLY A 597 24.92 8.57 14.18
CA GLY A 597 23.50 8.85 14.10
C GLY A 597 22.84 8.96 15.46
N ARG A 598 21.56 9.29 15.41
CA ARG A 598 20.66 9.42 16.56
C ARG A 598 19.38 8.67 16.28
N VAL A 599 18.75 8.22 17.34
CA VAL A 599 17.43 7.60 17.31
C VAL A 599 16.47 8.51 18.06
N HIS A 600 15.41 8.88 17.40
CA HIS A 600 14.38 9.77 17.93
C HIS A 600 13.11 8.97 18.23
N ALA A 601 12.43 9.31 19.32
CA ALA A 601 11.06 8.90 19.58
C ALA A 601 10.18 10.14 19.70
N LEU A 602 9.01 10.11 19.09
CA LEU A 602 8.12 11.28 19.03
C LEU A 602 7.72 11.81 20.41
N ASN A 603 7.66 10.95 21.42
CA ASN A 603 7.32 11.27 22.81
C ASN A 603 8.55 11.48 23.72
N SER A 604 9.75 11.68 23.19
CA SER A 604 10.96 11.98 23.97
C SER A 604 11.59 13.31 23.57
N HIS A 605 12.12 14.04 24.55
CA HIS A 605 12.99 15.20 24.30
C HIS A 605 14.44 14.78 24.00
N THR A 606 14.88 13.66 24.59
CA THR A 606 16.27 13.20 24.50
C THR A 606 16.37 12.10 23.44
N PRO A 607 17.07 12.34 22.30
CA PRO A 607 17.38 11.28 21.34
C PRO A 607 18.51 10.37 21.89
N ALA A 608 18.44 9.08 21.54
CA ALA A 608 19.52 8.15 21.82
C ALA A 608 20.63 8.28 20.76
N LYS A 609 21.90 8.35 21.19
CA LYS A 609 23.04 8.29 20.30
C LYS A 609 23.30 6.83 19.92
N ILE A 610 23.65 6.57 18.63
CA ILE A 610 24.07 5.24 18.20
C ILE A 610 25.49 4.99 18.71
N GLU A 611 25.66 3.97 19.56
CA GLU A 611 26.93 3.51 20.09
C GLU A 611 27.42 2.31 19.30
N LEU A 612 28.65 2.40 18.74
CA LEU A 612 29.27 1.26 18.05
C LEU A 612 29.82 0.28 19.08
N ARG A 613 29.42 -0.98 18.98
CA ARG A 613 30.11 -2.06 19.67
C ARG A 613 31.38 -2.38 18.88
N GLY A 614 32.54 -2.33 19.56
CA GLY A 614 33.81 -2.74 19.04
C GLY A 614 33.89 -4.26 18.77
#